data_5869e039a275501d7fb5f2db0580b835
#
_entry.id   5869e039a275501d7fb5f2db0580b835
#
_cell.length_a   1.000
_cell.length_b   1.000
_cell.length_c   1.000
_cell.angle_alpha   90.00
_cell.angle_beta   90.00
_cell.angle_gamma   90.00
#
_symmetry.space_group_name_H-M   'P 1'
#
loop_
_entity.id
_entity.type
_entity.pdbx_description
1 polymer ?
#
loop_
_entity_poly.entity_id
_entity_poly.type
_entity_poly.pdbx_seq_one_letter_code
_entity_poly.pdbx_strand_id
1 'polypeptide(L)'
;MMLSTMLSIIFLMPKGCPPEDSSSILESAPLPSDASVRGLLDQAERVAQSLEDWTRPALYRTENDLTGDSVLRTGWISWRRSSGNVTVGLLLEWEVVDRARRKKPKDFILQGPFLWEVEHEGKLRLKRRLSTDDSATTLVALGRGPLPLPIGMSADAVLAKFIVTEGVRPDVGVLSKLQDEAVRYLRFTPREDTPAAEQMDHAVVAYMPDGLPRGVRVERINGDVREGRFDTIREGQAPPADLDQRMDPERAPREGWTIQEAS
;
A
#
# COMPACT_ATOMS: atom_id res chain seq x y z
N MET A 1 -22.82 20.52 -65.09
CA MET A 1 -23.00 19.26 -65.81
C MET A 1 -21.73 18.46 -65.66
N MET A 2 -21.63 17.56 -64.72
CA MET A 2 -20.65 16.47 -64.68
C MET A 2 -21.18 15.34 -63.84
N LEU A 3 -21.32 14.18 -64.44
CA LEU A 3 -21.89 12.94 -63.92
C LEU A 3 -20.99 12.35 -62.81
N SER A 4 -21.63 11.95 -61.75
CA SER A 4 -21.04 11.14 -60.70
C SER A 4 -21.28 9.67 -60.99
N THR A 5 -20.24 8.89 -61.15
CA THR A 5 -20.31 7.45 -61.41
C THR A 5 -20.17 6.71 -60.08
N MET A 6 -21.24 6.07 -59.60
CA MET A 6 -21.25 5.14 -58.49
C MET A 6 -20.64 3.80 -58.91
N LEU A 7 -19.61 3.39 -58.20
CA LEU A 7 -19.04 2.04 -58.32
C LEU A 7 -19.52 1.18 -57.13
N SER A 8 -20.45 0.28 -57.37
CA SER A 8 -20.90 -0.70 -56.38
C SER A 8 -19.96 -1.90 -56.36
N ILE A 9 -19.27 -2.11 -55.27
CA ILE A 9 -18.49 -3.32 -55.01
C ILE A 9 -19.34 -4.26 -54.17
N ILE A 10 -19.76 -5.36 -54.79
CA ILE A 10 -20.43 -6.49 -54.15
C ILE A 10 -19.34 -7.35 -53.51
N PHE A 11 -19.35 -7.43 -52.18
CA PHE A 11 -18.50 -8.36 -51.41
C PHE A 11 -19.26 -9.66 -51.19
N LEU A 12 -18.80 -10.73 -51.82
CA LEU A 12 -19.25 -12.11 -51.55
C LEU A 12 -18.72 -12.55 -50.19
N MET A 13 -19.61 -12.84 -49.25
CA MET A 13 -19.27 -13.52 -47.99
C MET A 13 -19.15 -15.04 -48.19
N PRO A 14 -18.13 -15.73 -47.71
CA PRO A 14 -18.09 -17.16 -47.58
C PRO A 14 -18.95 -17.60 -46.41
N LYS A 15 -19.81 -18.60 -46.69
CA LYS A 15 -20.62 -19.33 -45.70
C LYS A 15 -19.76 -20.25 -44.85
N GLY A 16 -19.99 -20.23 -43.55
CA GLY A 16 -19.93 -21.43 -42.71
C GLY A 16 -18.66 -21.64 -41.88
N CYS A 17 -18.66 -21.16 -40.65
CA CYS A 17 -18.10 -21.90 -39.50
C CYS A 17 -19.11 -21.86 -38.36
N PRO A 18 -19.41 -22.98 -37.70
CA PRO A 18 -20.26 -22.99 -36.52
C PRO A 18 -19.52 -22.35 -35.34
N PRO A 19 -20.20 -21.70 -34.39
CA PRO A 19 -19.58 -21.20 -33.18
C PRO A 19 -19.19 -22.38 -32.29
N GLU A 20 -17.91 -22.54 -32.00
CA GLU A 20 -17.45 -23.36 -30.89
C GLU A 20 -17.81 -22.64 -29.60
N ASP A 21 -18.87 -23.10 -28.96
CA ASP A 21 -19.16 -22.82 -27.55
C ASP A 21 -18.05 -23.43 -26.69
N SER A 22 -17.05 -22.64 -26.34
CA SER A 22 -16.07 -22.97 -25.32
C SER A 22 -16.02 -21.88 -24.27
N SER A 23 -17.17 -21.55 -23.69
CA SER A 23 -17.24 -20.88 -22.41
C SER A 23 -17.07 -21.89 -21.28
N SER A 24 -15.86 -22.42 -21.11
CA SER A 24 -15.46 -23.01 -19.85
C SER A 24 -15.25 -21.86 -18.86
N ILE A 25 -16.34 -21.47 -18.21
CA ILE A 25 -16.31 -20.70 -16.98
C ILE A 25 -15.50 -21.56 -16.00
N LEU A 26 -14.24 -21.20 -15.79
CA LEU A 26 -13.48 -21.68 -14.65
C LEU A 26 -14.18 -21.10 -13.40
N GLU A 27 -15.19 -21.82 -12.95
CA GLU A 27 -15.80 -21.65 -11.63
C GLU A 27 -14.71 -21.92 -10.60
N SER A 28 -14.07 -20.85 -10.13
CA SER A 28 -13.08 -20.93 -9.07
C SER A 28 -13.80 -21.38 -7.81
N ALA A 29 -13.65 -22.65 -7.47
CA ALA A 29 -14.16 -23.21 -6.22
C ALA A 29 -13.68 -22.36 -5.04
N PRO A 30 -14.56 -21.98 -4.10
CA PRO A 30 -14.16 -21.25 -2.90
C PRO A 30 -13.16 -22.10 -2.11
N LEU A 31 -11.96 -21.55 -1.90
CA LEU A 31 -10.94 -22.17 -1.06
C LEU A 31 -11.45 -22.23 0.39
N PRO A 32 -11.18 -23.30 1.15
CA PRO A 32 -11.54 -23.40 2.57
C PRO A 32 -10.89 -22.25 3.36
N SER A 33 -11.67 -21.57 4.21
CA SER A 33 -11.36 -20.28 4.80
C SER A 33 -9.99 -20.17 5.48
N ASP A 34 -9.64 -21.11 6.37
CA ASP A 34 -8.39 -21.03 7.14
C ASP A 34 -7.15 -21.38 6.31
N ALA A 35 -7.23 -22.39 5.43
CA ALA A 35 -6.15 -22.73 4.51
C ALA A 35 -5.88 -21.58 3.52
N SER A 36 -6.87 -20.77 3.20
CA SER A 36 -6.76 -19.65 2.29
C SER A 36 -6.08 -18.44 2.93
N VAL A 37 -6.35 -18.12 4.20
CA VAL A 37 -5.70 -17.03 4.95
C VAL A 37 -4.20 -17.32 5.09
N ARG A 38 -3.85 -18.51 5.59
CA ARG A 38 -2.45 -18.93 5.73
C ARG A 38 -1.73 -18.93 4.39
N GLY A 39 -2.35 -19.49 3.35
CA GLY A 39 -1.77 -19.55 2.00
C GLY A 39 -1.48 -18.16 1.43
N LEU A 40 -2.35 -17.16 1.66
CA LEU A 40 -2.13 -15.79 1.23
C LEU A 40 -1.00 -15.11 2.02
N LEU A 41 -0.89 -15.36 3.33
CA LEU A 41 0.22 -14.85 4.15
C LEU A 41 1.56 -15.46 3.72
N ASP A 42 1.62 -16.76 3.48
CA ASP A 42 2.81 -17.46 2.98
C ASP A 42 3.21 -16.94 1.57
N GLN A 43 2.23 -16.62 0.74
CA GLN A 43 2.48 -16.01 -0.57
C GLN A 43 3.04 -14.60 -0.44
N ALA A 44 2.43 -13.76 0.40
CA ALA A 44 2.91 -12.41 0.67
C ALA A 44 4.35 -12.40 1.23
N GLU A 45 4.67 -13.35 2.11
CA GLU A 45 6.02 -13.55 2.61
C GLU A 45 7.01 -13.89 1.48
N ARG A 46 6.71 -14.89 0.64
CA ARG A 46 7.57 -15.28 -0.48
C ARG A 46 7.82 -14.14 -1.45
N VAL A 47 6.77 -13.40 -1.80
CA VAL A 47 6.88 -12.24 -2.69
C VAL A 47 7.73 -11.15 -2.06
N ALA A 48 7.52 -10.83 -0.79
CA ALA A 48 8.34 -9.84 -0.10
C ALA A 48 9.81 -10.24 -0.01
N GLN A 49 10.12 -11.54 0.14
CA GLN A 49 11.49 -12.05 0.15
C GLN A 49 12.20 -11.92 -1.21
N SER A 50 11.47 -12.08 -2.31
CA SER A 50 11.99 -11.96 -3.68
C SER A 50 11.95 -10.53 -4.23
N LEU A 51 11.27 -9.59 -3.53
CA LEU A 51 11.07 -8.24 -4.00
C LEU A 51 12.34 -7.41 -3.81
N GLU A 52 12.97 -6.99 -4.91
CA GLU A 52 14.12 -6.09 -4.88
C GLU A 52 13.68 -4.64 -4.86
N ASP A 53 12.90 -4.25 -5.86
CA ASP A 53 12.36 -2.92 -6.03
C ASP A 53 10.86 -2.96 -6.34
N TRP A 54 10.10 -2.11 -5.64
CA TRP A 54 8.68 -1.92 -5.91
C TRP A 54 8.28 -0.49 -5.58
N THR A 55 7.76 0.22 -6.57
CA THR A 55 7.32 1.61 -6.42
C THR A 55 5.94 1.77 -7.03
N ARG A 56 5.02 2.41 -6.29
CA ARG A 56 3.63 2.62 -6.71
C ARG A 56 3.13 4.00 -6.30
N PRO A 57 2.22 4.60 -7.08
CA PRO A 57 1.46 5.76 -6.63
C PRO A 57 0.69 5.43 -5.36
N ALA A 58 0.66 6.35 -4.42
CA ALA A 58 0.02 6.17 -3.12
C ALA A 58 -0.98 7.27 -2.83
N LEU A 59 -2.13 6.87 -2.26
CA LEU A 59 -3.06 7.72 -1.55
C LEU A 59 -2.94 7.39 -0.06
N TYR A 60 -2.80 8.41 0.77
CA TYR A 60 -2.70 8.27 2.21
C TYR A 60 -3.71 9.19 2.89
N ARG A 61 -4.60 8.61 3.69
CA ARG A 61 -5.63 9.34 4.43
C ARG A 61 -5.43 9.14 5.92
N THR A 62 -5.52 10.22 6.66
CA THR A 62 -5.63 10.20 8.13
C THR A 62 -6.94 10.86 8.52
N GLU A 63 -7.60 10.31 9.52
CA GLU A 63 -8.81 10.86 10.12
C GLU A 63 -8.65 10.84 11.62
N ASN A 64 -8.93 11.98 12.25
CA ASN A 64 -8.96 12.09 13.70
C ASN A 64 -10.41 11.96 14.16
N ASP A 65 -10.70 10.96 14.98
CA ASP A 65 -12.07 10.67 15.42
C ASP A 65 -12.63 11.79 16.31
N LEU A 66 -11.80 12.37 17.17
CA LEU A 66 -12.23 13.40 18.12
C LEU A 66 -12.68 14.71 17.43
N THR A 67 -11.95 15.12 16.38
CA THR A 67 -12.23 16.38 15.68
C THR A 67 -13.02 16.19 14.39
N GLY A 68 -13.10 14.97 13.87
CA GLY A 68 -13.66 14.66 12.56
C GLY A 68 -12.76 15.14 11.39
N ASP A 69 -11.58 15.68 11.68
CA ASP A 69 -10.69 16.18 10.65
C ASP A 69 -10.13 15.04 9.79
N SER A 70 -10.14 15.24 8.49
CA SER A 70 -9.59 14.29 7.54
C SER A 70 -8.61 14.96 6.59
N VAL A 71 -7.41 14.39 6.49
CA VAL A 71 -6.37 14.84 5.57
C VAL A 71 -6.08 13.74 4.57
N LEU A 72 -6.22 14.05 3.28
CA LEU A 72 -5.81 13.17 2.20
C LEU A 72 -4.50 13.66 1.61
N ARG A 73 -3.54 12.75 1.46
CA ARG A 73 -2.26 13.02 0.80
C ARG A 73 -2.07 12.10 -0.39
N THR A 74 -1.36 12.60 -1.40
CA THR A 74 -1.00 11.83 -2.59
C THR A 74 0.51 11.85 -2.78
N GLY A 75 1.06 10.75 -3.25
CA GLY A 75 2.48 10.60 -3.47
C GLY A 75 2.84 9.21 -3.96
N TRP A 76 3.88 8.65 -3.40
CA TRP A 76 4.44 7.36 -3.80
C TRP A 76 4.80 6.52 -2.58
N ILE A 77 4.61 5.21 -2.70
CA ILE A 77 5.23 4.23 -1.83
C ILE A 77 6.35 3.55 -2.60
N SER A 78 7.47 3.33 -1.94
CA SER A 78 8.61 2.62 -2.52
C SER A 78 9.17 1.61 -1.52
N TRP A 79 9.45 0.43 -2.01
CA TRP A 79 10.16 -0.63 -1.32
C TRP A 79 11.47 -0.87 -2.05
N ARG A 80 12.57 -0.97 -1.32
CA ARG A 80 13.89 -1.28 -1.87
C ARG A 80 14.64 -2.25 -0.98
N ARG A 81 15.33 -3.17 -1.61
CA ARG A 81 16.26 -4.07 -0.94
C ARG A 81 17.65 -3.83 -1.49
N SER A 82 18.59 -3.53 -0.61
CA SER A 82 20.00 -3.36 -0.96
C SER A 82 20.88 -4.06 0.09
N SER A 83 21.77 -4.94 -0.35
CA SER A 83 22.72 -5.66 0.54
C SER A 83 22.06 -6.32 1.74
N GLY A 84 20.85 -6.87 1.55
CA GLY A 84 20.07 -7.52 2.62
C GLY A 84 19.24 -6.56 3.49
N ASN A 85 19.44 -5.26 3.38
CA ASN A 85 18.65 -4.25 4.08
C ASN A 85 17.42 -3.83 3.26
N VAL A 86 16.31 -3.68 3.95
CA VAL A 86 15.06 -3.19 3.35
C VAL A 86 14.82 -1.77 3.78
N THR A 87 14.51 -0.91 2.82
CA THR A 87 14.03 0.46 3.03
C THR A 87 12.64 0.60 2.45
N VAL A 88 11.70 1.10 3.23
CA VAL A 88 10.33 1.41 2.78
C VAL A 88 10.08 2.88 2.95
N GLY A 89 9.69 3.57 1.87
CA GLY A 89 9.37 4.99 1.90
C GLY A 89 7.93 5.25 1.47
N LEU A 90 7.22 6.08 2.23
CA LEU A 90 5.99 6.72 1.82
C LEU A 90 6.29 8.20 1.60
N LEU A 91 6.41 8.58 0.33
CA LEU A 91 6.84 9.89 -0.13
C LEU A 91 5.64 10.70 -0.59
N LEU A 92 5.13 11.54 0.28
CA LEU A 92 3.92 12.33 0.05
C LEU A 92 4.28 13.71 -0.50
N GLU A 93 3.56 14.16 -1.52
CA GLU A 93 3.85 15.43 -2.21
C GLU A 93 2.75 16.45 -2.03
N TRP A 94 1.51 15.98 -2.08
CA TRP A 94 0.35 16.85 -2.07
C TRP A 94 -0.55 16.52 -0.89
N GLU A 95 -1.08 17.55 -0.28
CA GLU A 95 -2.09 17.48 0.76
C GLU A 95 -3.40 18.08 0.26
N VAL A 96 -4.51 17.44 0.57
CA VAL A 96 -5.86 17.92 0.26
C VAL A 96 -6.60 18.05 1.59
N VAL A 97 -6.95 19.28 1.92
CA VAL A 97 -7.76 19.65 3.09
C VAL A 97 -8.90 20.55 2.59
N ASP A 98 -10.12 20.26 2.97
CA ASP A 98 -11.32 21.03 2.57
C ASP A 98 -11.42 21.26 1.06
N ARG A 99 -11.07 20.24 0.26
CA ARG A 99 -11.00 20.26 -1.21
C ARG A 99 -9.89 21.15 -1.80
N ALA A 100 -9.14 21.87 -0.99
CA ALA A 100 -7.98 22.62 -1.44
C ALA A 100 -6.73 21.69 -1.51
N ARG A 101 -6.08 21.66 -2.69
CA ARG A 101 -4.86 20.90 -2.91
C ARG A 101 -3.66 21.83 -2.81
N ARG A 102 -2.71 21.49 -1.93
CA ARG A 102 -1.45 22.23 -1.78
C ARG A 102 -0.26 21.29 -1.85
N LYS A 103 0.86 21.77 -2.36
CA LYS A 103 2.12 21.03 -2.32
C LYS A 103 2.67 21.14 -0.89
N LYS A 104 2.74 20.00 -0.20
CA LYS A 104 3.27 19.92 1.18
C LYS A 104 4.02 18.61 1.34
N PRO A 105 5.25 18.54 0.84
CA PRO A 105 6.02 17.31 0.86
C PRO A 105 6.29 16.85 2.29
N LYS A 106 6.01 15.57 2.55
CA LYS A 106 6.30 14.88 3.80
C LYS A 106 6.64 13.43 3.50
N ASP A 107 7.76 12.95 4.06
CA ASP A 107 8.18 11.57 3.85
C ASP A 107 8.19 10.81 5.16
N PHE A 108 7.85 9.53 5.07
CA PHE A 108 8.04 8.55 6.13
C PHE A 108 8.93 7.46 5.56
N ILE A 109 10.12 7.28 6.15
CA ILE A 109 11.08 6.31 5.65
C ILE A 109 11.43 5.35 6.77
N LEU A 110 11.24 4.10 6.50
CA LEU A 110 11.58 3.01 7.39
C LEU A 110 12.87 2.37 6.90
N GLN A 111 13.91 2.44 7.69
CA GLN A 111 15.23 1.92 7.36
C GLN A 111 15.89 1.29 8.59
N GLY A 112 16.16 0.00 8.53
CA GLY A 112 16.61 -0.72 9.71
C GLY A 112 15.63 -0.53 10.89
N PRO A 113 16.09 -0.30 12.14
CA PRO A 113 15.23 -0.12 13.30
C PRO A 113 14.64 1.29 13.42
N PHE A 114 14.77 2.13 12.42
CA PHE A 114 14.41 3.53 12.50
C PHE A 114 13.26 3.90 11.56
N LEU A 115 12.34 4.72 12.07
CA LEU A 115 11.39 5.50 11.29
C LEU A 115 11.88 6.95 11.23
N TRP A 116 12.03 7.46 10.02
CA TRP A 116 12.29 8.84 9.75
C TRP A 116 11.02 9.53 9.28
N GLU A 117 10.69 10.66 9.88
CA GLU A 117 9.70 11.59 9.39
C GLU A 117 10.43 12.82 8.85
N VAL A 118 10.20 13.16 7.59
CA VAL A 118 10.87 14.27 6.92
C VAL A 118 9.83 15.30 6.52
N GLU A 119 9.88 16.48 7.13
CA GLU A 119 9.04 17.64 6.80
C GLU A 119 9.83 18.65 5.98
N HIS A 120 9.52 18.72 4.69
CA HIS A 120 10.31 19.52 3.76
C HIS A 120 10.13 21.03 3.95
N GLU A 121 8.93 21.50 4.31
CA GLU A 121 8.67 22.93 4.56
C GLU A 121 9.41 23.41 5.83
N GLY A 122 9.34 22.62 6.90
CA GLY A 122 10.02 22.91 8.16
C GLY A 122 11.50 22.55 8.16
N LYS A 123 12.00 21.92 7.10
CA LYS A 123 13.37 21.37 7.03
C LYS A 123 13.73 20.54 8.25
N LEU A 124 12.78 19.70 8.69
CA LEU A 124 12.91 18.88 9.89
C LEU A 124 12.99 17.41 9.51
N ARG A 125 13.94 16.70 10.09
CA ARG A 125 14.04 15.23 10.08
C ARG A 125 13.92 14.74 11.51
N LEU A 126 12.91 13.93 11.78
CA LEU A 126 12.70 13.28 13.06
C LEU A 126 13.04 11.81 12.92
N LYS A 127 14.03 11.34 13.65
CA LYS A 127 14.46 9.94 13.73
C LYS A 127 13.89 9.31 14.99
N ARG A 128 13.14 8.23 14.85
CA ARG A 128 12.60 7.46 15.98
C ARG A 128 13.05 6.01 15.89
N ARG A 129 13.48 5.44 16.99
CA ARG A 129 13.72 4.01 17.08
C ARG A 129 12.39 3.29 17.33
N LEU A 130 12.01 2.35 16.45
CA LEU A 130 10.73 1.61 16.56
C LEU A 130 10.84 0.31 17.35
N SER A 131 12.03 -0.29 17.42
CA SER A 131 12.24 -1.57 18.07
C SER A 131 13.66 -1.66 18.63
N THR A 132 13.82 -2.44 19.70
CA THR A 132 15.14 -2.85 20.23
C THR A 132 15.64 -4.12 19.53
N ASP A 133 14.77 -4.88 18.85
CA ASP A 133 15.15 -6.06 18.08
C ASP A 133 15.58 -5.64 16.68
N ASP A 134 16.82 -5.97 16.32
CA ASP A 134 17.45 -5.59 15.04
C ASP A 134 16.86 -6.33 13.80
N SER A 135 15.82 -7.13 13.95
CA SER A 135 15.19 -7.78 12.81
C SER A 135 14.41 -6.76 11.97
N ALA A 136 14.90 -6.50 10.75
CA ALA A 136 14.25 -5.63 9.77
C ALA A 136 12.77 -5.98 9.48
N THR A 137 12.37 -7.21 9.79
CA THR A 137 11.01 -7.73 9.68
C THR A 137 10.05 -7.23 10.77
N THR A 138 10.56 -6.75 11.89
CA THR A 138 9.72 -6.20 12.98
C THR A 138 9.24 -4.77 12.68
N LEU A 139 9.81 -4.14 11.67
CA LEU A 139 9.72 -2.70 11.45
C LEU A 139 8.48 -2.24 10.69
N VAL A 140 7.92 -3.11 9.87
CA VAL A 140 6.61 -2.89 9.24
C VAL A 140 5.53 -3.49 10.12
N ALA A 141 5.74 -3.47 11.43
CA ALA A 141 4.79 -4.02 12.37
C ALA A 141 3.46 -3.26 12.26
N LEU A 142 2.40 -3.99 11.91
CA LEU A 142 1.03 -3.52 12.06
C LEU A 142 0.89 -2.84 13.44
N GLY A 143 0.40 -1.60 13.46
CA GLY A 143 0.21 -0.80 14.68
C GLY A 143 1.30 0.24 14.97
N ARG A 144 2.47 0.19 14.35
CA ARG A 144 3.53 1.21 14.54
C ARG A 144 3.83 1.93 13.24
N GLY A 145 4.00 3.25 13.31
CA GLY A 145 4.30 4.08 12.14
C GLY A 145 3.07 4.53 11.33
N PRO A 146 3.31 5.26 10.23
CA PRO A 146 2.24 5.86 9.42
C PRO A 146 1.46 4.84 8.59
N LEU A 147 2.13 3.78 8.10
CA LEU A 147 1.52 2.69 7.35
C LEU A 147 2.01 1.35 7.89
N PRO A 148 1.27 0.74 8.77
CA PRO A 148 1.59 -0.59 9.27
C PRO A 148 1.26 -1.64 8.19
N LEU A 149 2.20 -1.90 7.29
CA LEU A 149 2.08 -2.94 6.27
C LEU A 149 2.78 -4.22 6.76
N PRO A 150 2.14 -5.38 6.75
CA PRO A 150 2.78 -6.65 7.09
C PRO A 150 3.64 -7.19 5.94
N ILE A 151 4.44 -6.31 5.30
CA ILE A 151 5.32 -6.70 4.21
C ILE A 151 6.64 -7.21 4.81
N GLY A 152 7.03 -8.42 4.43
CA GLY A 152 8.30 -9.02 4.86
C GLY A 152 8.27 -9.70 6.24
N MET A 153 7.13 -9.72 6.92
CA MET A 153 6.93 -10.58 8.09
C MET A 153 6.61 -12.01 7.64
N SER A 154 7.14 -13.00 8.34
CA SER A 154 6.72 -14.38 8.11
C SER A 154 5.27 -14.59 8.55
N ALA A 155 4.58 -15.51 7.88
CA ALA A 155 3.20 -15.86 8.22
C ALA A 155 3.09 -16.27 9.70
N ASP A 156 4.07 -17.02 10.22
CA ASP A 156 4.12 -17.42 11.64
C ASP A 156 4.27 -16.22 12.58
N ALA A 157 5.14 -15.26 12.24
CA ALA A 157 5.32 -14.05 13.05
C ALA A 157 4.06 -13.17 13.05
N VAL A 158 3.32 -13.13 11.94
CA VAL A 158 2.02 -12.46 11.86
C VAL A 158 1.01 -13.16 12.74
N LEU A 159 0.84 -14.48 12.58
CA LEU A 159 -0.16 -15.26 13.33
C LEU A 159 0.15 -15.35 14.83
N ALA A 160 1.43 -15.23 15.23
CA ALA A 160 1.81 -15.12 16.62
C ALA A 160 1.33 -13.81 17.28
N LYS A 161 1.21 -12.72 16.50
CA LYS A 161 0.84 -11.39 17.02
C LYS A 161 -0.62 -11.01 16.75
N PHE A 162 -1.23 -11.61 15.73
CA PHE A 162 -2.57 -11.26 15.27
C PHE A 162 -3.47 -12.48 15.10
N ILE A 163 -4.75 -12.30 15.36
CA ILE A 163 -5.81 -13.15 14.87
C ILE A 163 -6.13 -12.62 13.47
N VAL A 164 -5.92 -13.45 12.44
CA VAL A 164 -6.15 -13.07 11.04
C VAL A 164 -7.34 -13.83 10.50
N THR A 165 -8.29 -13.10 9.94
CA THR A 165 -9.51 -13.66 9.35
C THR A 165 -9.74 -13.07 7.95
N GLU A 166 -10.61 -13.69 7.16
CA GLU A 166 -11.14 -13.04 5.97
C GLU A 166 -11.79 -11.71 6.38
N GLY A 167 -11.48 -10.67 5.63
CA GLY A 167 -12.03 -9.34 5.81
C GLY A 167 -12.98 -8.96 4.69
N VAL A 168 -13.63 -7.85 4.86
CA VAL A 168 -14.47 -7.25 3.82
C VAL A 168 -13.89 -5.90 3.40
N ARG A 169 -14.18 -5.48 2.18
CA ARG A 169 -13.81 -4.15 1.71
C ARG A 169 -14.48 -3.10 2.60
N PRO A 170 -13.74 -2.13 3.14
CA PRO A 170 -14.33 -1.01 3.88
C PRO A 170 -15.32 -0.21 3.02
N ASP A 171 -16.44 0.19 3.59
CA ASP A 171 -17.47 0.96 2.88
C ASP A 171 -17.07 2.42 2.66
N VAL A 172 -16.15 2.93 3.49
CA VAL A 172 -15.68 4.33 3.48
C VAL A 172 -14.17 4.42 3.33
N GLY A 173 -13.68 5.61 2.98
CA GLY A 173 -12.26 5.90 2.87
C GLY A 173 -11.64 5.58 1.51
N VAL A 174 -10.31 5.45 1.46
CA VAL A 174 -9.61 5.25 0.19
C VAL A 174 -9.68 3.80 -0.31
N LEU A 175 -9.81 2.82 0.60
CA LEU A 175 -9.96 1.42 0.23
C LEU A 175 -11.34 1.10 -0.35
N SER A 176 -12.39 1.84 0.01
CA SER A 176 -13.73 1.67 -0.57
C SER A 176 -13.75 1.87 -2.09
N LYS A 177 -12.75 2.57 -2.63
CA LYS A 177 -12.60 2.85 -4.07
C LYS A 177 -11.87 1.75 -4.84
N LEU A 178 -11.37 0.71 -4.17
CA LEU A 178 -10.80 -0.46 -4.84
C LEU A 178 -11.96 -1.29 -5.42
N GLN A 179 -12.08 -1.29 -6.75
CA GLN A 179 -13.13 -2.01 -7.47
C GLN A 179 -12.63 -3.29 -8.14
N ASP A 180 -11.38 -3.66 -7.89
CA ASP A 180 -10.78 -4.85 -8.44
C ASP A 180 -11.31 -6.09 -7.68
N GLU A 181 -12.06 -6.95 -8.38
CA GLU A 181 -12.66 -8.15 -7.81
C GLU A 181 -11.63 -9.21 -7.40
N ALA A 182 -10.43 -9.14 -7.96
CA ALA A 182 -9.34 -10.04 -7.60
C ALA A 182 -8.69 -9.70 -6.25
N VAL A 183 -9.01 -8.54 -5.68
CA VAL A 183 -8.46 -8.13 -4.37
C VAL A 183 -9.11 -8.92 -3.24
N ARG A 184 -8.27 -9.51 -2.40
CA ARG A 184 -8.69 -10.18 -1.17
C ARG A 184 -8.39 -9.30 0.04
N TYR A 185 -9.29 -9.30 0.99
CA TYR A 185 -9.17 -8.53 2.22
C TYR A 185 -8.92 -9.47 3.38
N LEU A 186 -7.90 -9.17 4.19
CA LEU A 186 -7.66 -9.84 5.46
C LEU A 186 -7.82 -8.84 6.61
N ARG A 187 -8.51 -9.26 7.67
CA ARG A 187 -8.63 -8.51 8.92
C ARG A 187 -7.63 -9.05 9.92
N PHE A 188 -6.87 -8.15 10.51
CA PHE A 188 -5.84 -8.40 11.51
C PHE A 188 -6.30 -7.80 12.83
N THR A 189 -6.62 -8.62 13.81
CA THR A 189 -6.96 -8.18 15.17
C THR A 189 -5.77 -8.51 16.07
N PRO A 190 -5.17 -7.54 16.78
CA PRO A 190 -4.06 -7.81 17.67
C PRO A 190 -4.46 -8.80 18.76
N ARG A 191 -3.51 -9.65 19.17
CA ARG A 191 -3.69 -10.45 20.38
C ARG A 191 -3.50 -9.56 21.61
N GLU A 192 -4.27 -9.80 22.68
CA GLU A 192 -4.33 -8.95 23.87
C GLU A 192 -2.98 -8.74 24.56
N ASP A 193 -2.08 -9.72 24.47
CA ASP A 193 -0.75 -9.71 25.07
C ASP A 193 0.32 -9.05 24.21
N THR A 194 -0.06 -8.38 23.11
CA THR A 194 0.88 -7.75 22.20
C THR A 194 0.89 -6.23 22.33
N PRO A 195 2.05 -5.56 22.09
CA PRO A 195 2.11 -4.09 22.08
C PRO A 195 1.23 -3.45 21.00
N ALA A 196 0.81 -4.19 19.99
CA ALA A 196 -0.12 -3.71 18.97
C ALA A 196 -1.53 -3.51 19.56
N ALA A 197 -1.94 -4.32 20.53
CA ALA A 197 -3.23 -4.21 21.17
C ALA A 197 -3.42 -2.91 21.96
N GLU A 198 -2.34 -2.28 22.40
CA GLU A 198 -2.40 -0.98 23.09
C GLU A 198 -2.63 0.21 22.14
N GLN A 199 -2.46 0.02 20.83
CA GLN A 199 -2.46 1.11 19.86
C GLN A 199 -3.53 0.96 18.78
N MET A 200 -3.93 -0.25 18.47
CA MET A 200 -4.74 -0.58 17.31
C MET A 200 -5.89 -1.51 17.69
N ASP A 201 -7.10 -1.16 17.28
CA ASP A 201 -8.26 -2.05 17.38
C ASP A 201 -8.14 -3.18 16.34
N HIS A 202 -8.01 -2.79 15.07
CA HIS A 202 -7.77 -3.74 14.00
C HIS A 202 -7.15 -3.08 12.76
N ALA A 203 -6.67 -3.92 11.85
CA ALA A 203 -6.33 -3.49 10.50
C ALA A 203 -7.03 -4.35 9.44
N VAL A 204 -7.32 -3.75 8.29
CA VAL A 204 -7.76 -4.45 7.09
C VAL A 204 -6.71 -4.23 6.00
N VAL A 205 -6.15 -5.31 5.48
CA VAL A 205 -5.17 -5.26 4.39
C VAL A 205 -5.79 -5.87 3.14
N ALA A 206 -5.70 -5.12 2.05
CA ALA A 206 -6.12 -5.54 0.72
C ALA A 206 -4.92 -6.13 -0.02
N TYR A 207 -5.00 -7.38 -0.45
CA TYR A 207 -3.95 -8.09 -1.20
C TYR A 207 -4.39 -8.37 -2.62
N MET A 208 -3.44 -8.23 -3.54
CA MET A 208 -3.58 -8.74 -4.91
C MET A 208 -3.38 -10.25 -4.95
N PRO A 209 -3.82 -10.94 -6.02
CA PRO A 209 -3.57 -12.36 -6.21
C PRO A 209 -2.09 -12.76 -6.21
N ASP A 210 -1.20 -11.84 -6.54
CA ASP A 210 0.26 -12.03 -6.48
C ASP A 210 0.85 -11.92 -5.07
N GLY A 211 0.03 -11.60 -4.06
CA GLY A 211 0.45 -11.45 -2.66
C GLY A 211 0.97 -10.04 -2.31
N LEU A 212 1.02 -9.11 -3.26
CA LEU A 212 1.39 -7.73 -2.96
C LEU A 212 0.24 -6.96 -2.31
N PRO A 213 0.50 -6.09 -1.34
CA PRO A 213 -0.54 -5.26 -0.75
C PRO A 213 -1.02 -4.20 -1.73
N ARG A 214 -2.32 -4.05 -1.83
CA ARG A 214 -3.00 -2.99 -2.58
C ARG A 214 -3.40 -1.82 -1.71
N GLY A 215 -3.46 -2.04 -0.41
CA GLY A 215 -3.70 -1.01 0.57
C GLY A 215 -3.95 -1.57 1.96
N VAL A 216 -4.03 -0.66 2.90
CA VAL A 216 -4.24 -0.95 4.32
C VAL A 216 -5.13 0.12 4.94
N ARG A 217 -6.01 -0.30 5.85
CA ARG A 217 -6.75 0.57 6.77
C ARG A 217 -6.47 0.10 8.17
N VAL A 218 -6.10 1.01 9.06
CA VAL A 218 -5.90 0.77 10.48
C VAL A 218 -6.85 1.64 11.27
N GLU A 219 -7.58 1.02 12.15
CA GLU A 219 -8.39 1.69 13.18
C GLU A 219 -7.64 1.61 14.50
N ARG A 220 -7.41 2.75 15.10
CA ARG A 220 -6.74 2.86 16.39
C ARG A 220 -7.76 2.76 17.51
N ILE A 221 -7.31 2.41 18.72
CA ILE A 221 -8.17 2.31 19.92
C ILE A 221 -8.90 3.63 20.20
N ASN A 222 -8.28 4.76 19.90
CA ASN A 222 -8.87 6.09 20.07
C ASN A 222 -9.83 6.50 18.93
N GLY A 223 -10.15 5.59 18.02
CA GLY A 223 -11.03 5.85 16.87
C GLY A 223 -10.33 6.47 15.66
N ASP A 224 -9.10 6.98 15.79
CA ASP A 224 -8.36 7.51 14.64
C ASP A 224 -8.19 6.46 13.55
N VAL A 225 -8.29 6.88 12.29
CA VAL A 225 -8.12 6.01 11.13
C VAL A 225 -6.92 6.44 10.30
N ARG A 226 -6.14 5.47 9.86
CA ARG A 226 -5.08 5.65 8.87
C ARG A 226 -5.29 4.68 7.73
N GLU A 227 -5.28 5.21 6.51
CA GLU A 227 -5.48 4.41 5.31
C GLU A 227 -4.41 4.70 4.27
N GLY A 228 -3.95 3.64 3.62
CA GLY A 228 -3.10 3.72 2.43
C GLY A 228 -3.69 2.90 1.30
N ARG A 229 -3.69 3.44 0.08
CA ARG A 229 -4.01 2.70 -1.15
C ARG A 229 -2.88 2.88 -2.15
N PHE A 230 -2.48 1.78 -2.79
CA PHE A 230 -1.37 1.72 -3.74
C PHE A 230 -1.90 1.38 -5.12
N ASP A 231 -1.81 2.34 -6.03
CA ASP A 231 -2.35 2.21 -7.37
C ASP A 231 -1.31 1.63 -8.36
N THR A 232 -1.77 1.07 -9.47
CA THR A 232 -0.87 0.73 -10.58
C THR A 232 -0.36 2.00 -11.25
N ILE A 233 0.88 1.97 -11.74
CA ILE A 233 1.43 3.07 -12.54
C ILE A 233 0.64 3.16 -13.84
N ARG A 234 0.15 4.35 -14.16
CA ARG A 234 -0.55 4.64 -15.41
C ARG A 234 0.45 5.11 -16.46
N GLU A 235 0.07 5.00 -17.73
CA GLU A 235 0.87 5.56 -18.82
C GLU A 235 1.18 7.04 -18.58
N GLY A 236 2.42 7.44 -18.78
CA GLY A 236 2.89 8.82 -18.53
C GLY A 236 3.10 9.19 -17.06
N GLN A 237 2.82 8.29 -16.13
CA GLN A 237 3.06 8.50 -14.71
C GLN A 237 4.41 7.92 -14.31
N ALA A 238 5.30 8.75 -13.75
CA ALA A 238 6.62 8.34 -13.28
C ALA A 238 6.82 8.74 -11.81
N PRO A 239 7.62 7.96 -11.04
CA PRO A 239 8.04 8.39 -9.72
C PRO A 239 8.85 9.69 -9.77
N PRO A 240 8.95 10.41 -8.63
CA PRO A 240 9.74 11.64 -8.56
C PRO A 240 11.20 11.40 -8.99
N ALA A 241 11.78 12.34 -9.70
CA ALA A 241 13.18 12.22 -10.14
C ALA A 241 14.18 12.20 -8.98
N ASP A 242 13.79 12.73 -7.82
CA ASP A 242 14.56 12.74 -6.58
C ASP A 242 14.22 11.59 -5.63
N LEU A 243 13.50 10.56 -6.12
CA LEU A 243 13.07 9.41 -5.32
C LEU A 243 14.23 8.81 -4.50
N ASP A 244 15.37 8.56 -5.16
CA ASP A 244 16.55 7.95 -4.52
C ASP A 244 17.12 8.83 -3.39
N GLN A 245 17.10 10.13 -3.60
CA GLN A 245 17.56 11.07 -2.58
C GLN A 245 16.63 11.13 -1.38
N ARG A 246 15.32 11.03 -1.63
CA ARG A 246 14.30 11.05 -0.58
C ARG A 246 14.27 9.74 0.20
N MET A 247 14.62 8.62 -0.44
CA MET A 247 14.72 7.30 0.20
C MET A 247 15.98 7.14 1.08
N ASP A 248 16.92 8.08 1.05
CA ASP A 248 18.11 8.10 1.90
C ASP A 248 17.99 9.21 2.96
N PRO A 249 17.38 8.93 4.12
CA PRO A 249 17.18 9.93 5.17
C PRO A 249 18.47 10.27 5.93
N GLU A 250 19.48 9.42 5.88
CA GLU A 250 20.79 9.63 6.52
C GLU A 250 21.72 10.50 5.68
N ARG A 251 21.38 10.72 4.42
CA ARG A 251 22.14 11.64 3.57
C ARG A 251 22.36 12.97 4.30
N ALA A 252 23.57 13.48 4.19
CA ALA A 252 23.99 14.74 4.82
C ALA A 252 22.89 15.81 4.67
N PRO A 253 22.45 16.42 5.78
CA PRO A 253 21.41 17.43 5.71
C PRO A 253 21.88 18.60 4.86
N ARG A 254 21.01 19.13 4.02
CA ARG A 254 21.26 20.38 3.34
C ARG A 254 21.30 21.50 4.36
N GLU A 255 21.96 22.59 4.02
CA GLU A 255 22.01 23.78 4.90
C GLU A 255 20.61 24.19 5.39
N GLY A 256 20.49 24.46 6.67
CA GLY A 256 19.26 24.86 7.33
C GLY A 256 18.32 23.71 7.73
N TRP A 257 18.72 22.45 7.60
CA TRP A 257 17.96 21.31 8.11
C TRP A 257 18.30 20.98 9.55
N THR A 258 17.28 20.63 10.33
CA THR A 258 17.38 20.14 11.71
C THR A 258 17.14 18.65 11.76
N ILE A 259 17.98 17.90 12.49
CA ILE A 259 17.77 16.48 12.80
C ILE A 259 17.44 16.40 14.29
N GLN A 260 16.33 15.76 14.62
CA GLN A 260 15.92 15.47 15.98
C GLN A 260 15.81 13.96 16.17
N GLU A 261 16.40 13.46 17.24
CA GLU A 261 16.23 12.06 17.65
C GLU A 261 15.19 12.01 18.76
N ALA A 262 14.12 11.23 18.55
CA ALA A 262 13.12 10.94 19.56
C ALA A 262 13.42 9.56 20.16
N SER A 263 13.51 9.53 21.47
CA SER A 263 13.64 8.32 22.29
C SER A 263 12.35 7.52 22.33
#